data_6ee16f4561340d5bb78a5f7d70cb9030
#
_entry.id   6ee16f4561340d5bb78a5f7d70cb9030
#
_cell.length_a   1.000
_cell.length_b   1.000
_cell.length_c   1.000
_cell.angle_alpha   90.00
_cell.angle_beta   90.00
_cell.angle_gamma   90.00
#
_symmetry.space_group_name_H-M   'P 1'
#
loop_
_entity.id
_entity.type
_entity.pdbx_description
1 polymer ?
#
loop_
_entity_poly.entity_id
_entity_poly.type
_entity_poly.pdbx_seq_one_letter_code
_entity_poly.pdbx_strand_id
1 'polypeptide(L)'
;VDNINDIPPTDIASIDVLKDASITAIYGAKGGNGVVVVTTKSAKAGKIQVSLNAHLSTSQLAKKLDLMNAAEFARYQYEWSACNGSRSSNAKFFRANFGNPQDLDMYNTLPTHDWQDEVMGENPINYSTNVSIGGGTEKMRFNASLTQSEDKGIIMGSGVRRTNLNIKTAIDITKNLTLQINPKFSFRRDEGAGG
;
A
#
# COMPACT_ATOMS: atom_id res chain seq x y z
N VAL A 1 15.50 -7.51 5.62
CA VAL A 1 14.17 -6.86 5.55
C VAL A 1 13.44 -7.48 4.39
N ASP A 2 12.28 -8.08 4.63
CA ASP A 2 11.53 -8.81 3.59
C ASP A 2 10.76 -7.85 2.68
N ASN A 3 10.52 -6.61 3.14
CA ASN A 3 9.83 -5.59 2.35
C ASN A 3 10.47 -4.21 2.55
N ILE A 4 10.79 -3.53 1.46
CA ILE A 4 11.34 -2.16 1.49
C ILE A 4 10.36 -1.16 2.11
N ASN A 5 9.05 -1.43 2.03
CA ASN A 5 8.02 -0.59 2.62
C ASN A 5 8.02 -0.57 4.16
N ASP A 6 8.79 -1.46 4.81
CA ASP A 6 8.94 -1.46 6.26
C ASP A 6 9.99 -0.43 6.74
N ILE A 7 10.69 0.20 5.79
CA ILE A 7 11.67 1.26 6.08
C ILE A 7 11.03 2.60 5.72
N PRO A 8 10.82 3.50 6.69
CA PRO A 8 10.30 4.84 6.40
C PRO A 8 11.22 5.58 5.42
N PRO A 9 10.69 6.18 4.34
CA PRO A 9 11.49 6.93 3.38
C PRO A 9 12.33 8.05 4.02
N THR A 10 11.81 8.64 5.09
CA THR A 10 12.49 9.70 5.88
C THR A 10 13.77 9.22 6.56
N ASP A 11 13.88 7.92 6.83
CA ASP A 11 15.05 7.32 7.48
C ASP A 11 16.11 6.84 6.47
N ILE A 12 15.80 6.84 5.17
CA ILE A 12 16.70 6.40 4.12
C ILE A 12 17.72 7.51 3.82
N ALA A 13 19.00 7.12 3.76
CA ALA A 13 20.10 7.97 3.33
C ALA A 13 20.48 7.74 1.87
N SER A 14 20.58 6.46 1.44
CA SER A 14 20.82 6.07 0.05
C SER A 14 20.16 4.73 -0.27
N ILE A 15 19.90 4.52 -1.55
CA ILE A 15 19.45 3.25 -2.11
C ILE A 15 20.41 2.92 -3.26
N ASP A 16 21.07 1.78 -3.14
CA ASP A 16 22.01 1.30 -4.14
C ASP A 16 21.48 -0.01 -4.73
N VAL A 17 21.38 -0.06 -6.05
CA VAL A 17 20.88 -1.26 -6.76
C VAL A 17 22.06 -1.99 -7.40
N LEU A 18 22.38 -3.16 -6.85
CA LEU A 18 23.45 -4.02 -7.33
C LEU A 18 22.88 -5.02 -8.33
N LYS A 19 23.27 -4.89 -9.61
CA LYS A 19 22.82 -5.77 -10.70
C LYS A 19 23.92 -6.68 -11.21
N ASP A 20 25.17 -6.46 -10.77
CA ASP A 20 26.33 -7.19 -11.25
C ASP A 20 26.47 -8.54 -10.54
N ALA A 21 26.59 -9.62 -11.28
CA ALA A 21 26.64 -10.98 -10.74
C ALA A 21 27.81 -11.19 -9.78
N SER A 22 28.95 -10.54 -10.03
CA SER A 22 30.13 -10.61 -9.17
C SER A 22 29.90 -10.00 -7.78
N ILE A 23 29.14 -8.91 -7.71
CA ILE A 23 28.84 -8.21 -6.46
C ILE A 23 27.67 -8.91 -5.73
N THR A 24 26.69 -9.41 -6.47
CA THR A 24 25.52 -10.08 -5.87
C THR A 24 25.85 -11.48 -5.36
N ALA A 25 26.96 -12.10 -5.81
CA ALA A 25 27.42 -13.41 -5.36
C ALA A 25 27.60 -13.53 -3.84
N ILE A 26 27.96 -12.45 -3.14
CA ILE A 26 28.09 -12.42 -1.67
C ILE A 26 26.77 -12.64 -0.95
N TYR A 27 25.65 -12.41 -1.64
CA TYR A 27 24.29 -12.60 -1.09
C TYR A 27 23.70 -13.98 -1.43
N GLY A 28 24.49 -14.86 -2.08
CA GLY A 28 24.11 -16.22 -2.44
C GLY A 28 22.97 -16.26 -3.48
N ALA A 29 22.21 -17.37 -3.47
CA ALA A 29 21.16 -17.61 -4.47
C ALA A 29 20.05 -16.53 -4.49
N LYS A 30 19.81 -15.85 -3.38
CA LYS A 30 18.83 -14.73 -3.30
C LYS A 30 19.29 -13.49 -4.08
N GLY A 31 20.58 -13.36 -4.38
CA GLY A 31 21.14 -12.25 -5.15
C GLY A 31 21.01 -12.38 -6.67
N GLY A 32 20.54 -13.54 -7.19
CA GLY A 32 20.51 -13.82 -8.64
C GLY A 32 19.69 -12.83 -9.48
N ASN A 33 18.68 -12.21 -8.91
CA ASN A 33 17.85 -11.19 -9.57
C ASN A 33 18.27 -9.74 -9.27
N GLY A 34 19.43 -9.55 -8.61
CA GLY A 34 19.90 -8.27 -8.12
C GLY A 34 19.63 -8.06 -6.64
N VAL A 35 20.34 -7.11 -6.05
CA VAL A 35 20.24 -6.76 -4.63
C VAL A 35 20.01 -5.27 -4.49
N VAL A 36 19.04 -4.89 -3.70
CA VAL A 36 18.79 -3.49 -3.31
C VAL A 36 19.36 -3.27 -1.92
N VAL A 37 20.41 -2.46 -1.82
CA VAL A 37 21.03 -2.09 -0.55
C VAL A 37 20.43 -0.76 -0.08
N VAL A 38 19.74 -0.77 1.04
CA VAL A 38 19.17 0.44 1.65
C VAL A 38 20.03 0.86 2.83
N THR A 39 20.69 2.00 2.68
CA THR A 39 21.45 2.62 3.76
C THR A 39 20.56 3.62 4.48
N THR A 40 20.36 3.43 5.79
CA THR A 40 19.58 4.35 6.59
C THR A 40 20.48 5.42 7.23
N LYS A 41 19.93 6.61 7.50
CA LYS A 41 20.61 7.73 8.12
C LYS A 41 21.37 7.28 9.37
N SER A 42 22.63 7.68 9.48
CA SER A 42 23.49 7.32 10.59
C SER A 42 23.58 8.47 11.60
N ALA A 43 23.90 8.11 12.82
CA ALA A 43 24.23 9.07 13.86
C ALA A 43 25.49 9.87 13.47
N LYS A 44 25.42 11.19 13.58
CA LYS A 44 26.54 12.12 13.33
C LYS A 44 26.96 12.81 14.62
N ALA A 45 28.25 13.05 14.78
CA ALA A 45 28.73 13.93 15.84
C ALA A 45 28.26 15.37 15.58
N GLY A 46 27.88 16.07 16.63
CA GLY A 46 27.43 17.46 16.55
C GLY A 46 26.34 17.78 17.56
N LYS A 47 25.80 18.99 17.44
CA LYS A 47 24.71 19.46 18.30
C LYS A 47 23.46 18.56 18.07
N ILE A 48 22.69 18.41 19.15
CA ILE A 48 21.40 17.70 19.06
C ILE A 48 20.49 18.42 18.09
N GLN A 49 19.97 17.68 17.13
CA GLN A 49 19.01 18.16 16.14
C GLN A 49 17.73 17.33 16.28
N VAL A 50 16.61 18.02 16.29
CA VAL A 50 15.28 17.42 16.28
C VAL A 50 14.65 17.77 14.93
N SER A 51 14.13 16.79 14.24
CA SER A 51 13.42 16.98 12.97
C SER A 51 12.02 16.37 13.06
N LEU A 52 11.02 17.13 12.60
CA LEU A 52 9.64 16.70 12.46
C LEU A 52 9.27 16.77 10.98
N ASN A 53 8.82 15.66 10.44
CA ASN A 53 8.27 15.60 9.09
C ASN A 53 6.84 15.06 9.19
N ALA A 54 5.90 15.78 8.60
CA ALA A 54 4.52 15.36 8.50
C ALA A 54 4.09 15.42 7.04
N HIS A 55 3.42 14.38 6.57
CA HIS A 55 2.90 14.25 5.21
C HIS A 55 1.45 13.84 5.29
N LEU A 56 0.61 14.55 4.55
CA LEU A 56 -0.81 14.25 4.35
C LEU A 56 -1.05 14.07 2.86
N SER A 57 -1.79 13.04 2.51
CA SER A 57 -2.21 12.79 1.13
C SER A 57 -3.62 12.22 1.09
N THR A 58 -4.27 12.37 -0.04
CA THR A 58 -5.54 11.72 -0.32
C THR A 58 -5.40 10.89 -1.58
N SER A 59 -6.11 9.78 -1.64
CA SER A 59 -6.19 8.91 -2.80
C SER A 59 -7.61 8.98 -3.36
N GLN A 60 -7.75 8.96 -4.67
CA GLN A 60 -9.05 8.91 -5.33
C GLN A 60 -8.99 7.93 -6.49
N LEU A 61 -10.11 7.36 -6.83
CA LEU A 61 -10.24 6.52 -8.00
C LEU A 61 -10.03 7.37 -9.27
N ALA A 62 -9.05 7.00 -10.09
CA ALA A 62 -8.71 7.77 -11.29
C ALA A 62 -9.83 7.70 -12.35
N LYS A 63 -10.49 6.56 -12.47
CA LYS A 63 -11.61 6.33 -13.40
C LYS A 63 -12.45 5.17 -12.91
N LYS A 64 -13.76 5.33 -12.93
CA LYS A 64 -14.71 4.24 -12.78
C LYS A 64 -14.83 3.45 -14.08
N LEU A 65 -15.21 2.19 -13.95
CA LEU A 65 -15.65 1.40 -15.07
C LEU A 65 -17.04 1.89 -15.50
N ASP A 66 -17.23 2.01 -16.81
CA ASP A 66 -18.53 2.31 -17.38
C ASP A 66 -19.37 1.03 -17.36
N LEU A 67 -20.33 0.97 -16.46
CA LEU A 67 -21.18 -0.19 -16.24
C LEU A 67 -22.56 0.03 -16.82
N MET A 68 -23.18 -1.03 -17.24
CA MET A 68 -24.57 -1.03 -17.71
C MET A 68 -25.49 -0.65 -16.57
N ASN A 69 -26.48 0.22 -16.86
CA ASN A 69 -27.59 0.45 -15.97
C ASN A 69 -28.56 -0.76 -15.96
N ALA A 70 -29.57 -0.74 -15.08
CA ALA A 70 -30.51 -1.85 -14.94
C ALA A 70 -31.23 -2.23 -16.25
N ALA A 71 -31.63 -1.23 -17.04
CA ALA A 71 -32.31 -1.44 -18.31
C ALA A 71 -31.35 -1.98 -19.38
N GLU A 72 -30.14 -1.44 -19.47
CA GLU A 72 -29.12 -1.92 -20.39
C GLU A 72 -28.73 -3.36 -20.09
N PHE A 73 -28.56 -3.70 -18.81
CA PHE A 73 -28.24 -5.05 -18.39
C PHE A 73 -29.35 -6.05 -18.69
N ALA A 74 -30.62 -5.68 -18.41
CA ALA A 74 -31.76 -6.52 -18.72
C ALA A 74 -31.91 -6.76 -20.26
N ARG A 75 -31.67 -5.72 -21.06
CA ARG A 75 -31.67 -5.82 -22.53
C ARG A 75 -30.51 -6.69 -23.02
N TYR A 76 -29.31 -6.52 -22.50
CA TYR A 76 -28.15 -7.36 -22.81
C TYR A 76 -28.46 -8.85 -22.52
N GLN A 77 -29.03 -9.14 -21.35
CA GLN A 77 -29.39 -10.51 -20.97
C GLN A 77 -30.46 -11.11 -21.90
N TYR A 78 -31.40 -10.27 -22.33
CA TYR A 78 -32.39 -10.71 -23.32
C TYR A 78 -31.76 -11.05 -24.68
N GLU A 79 -30.93 -10.16 -25.22
CA GLU A 79 -30.24 -10.38 -26.49
C GLU A 79 -29.34 -11.63 -26.42
N TRP A 80 -28.60 -11.80 -25.35
CA TRP A 80 -27.80 -12.98 -25.13
C TRP A 80 -28.62 -14.27 -25.05
N SER A 81 -29.75 -14.21 -24.39
CA SER A 81 -30.68 -15.34 -24.33
C SER A 81 -31.30 -15.68 -25.72
N ALA A 82 -31.61 -14.68 -26.52
CA ALA A 82 -32.19 -14.82 -27.85
C ALA A 82 -31.18 -15.42 -28.84
N CYS A 83 -29.93 -15.01 -28.81
CA CYS A 83 -28.86 -15.55 -29.66
C CYS A 83 -28.62 -17.05 -29.44
N ASN A 84 -28.89 -17.58 -28.24
CA ASN A 84 -28.71 -19.00 -27.92
C ASN A 84 -29.96 -19.87 -28.10
N GLY A 85 -31.04 -19.31 -28.64
CA GLY A 85 -32.30 -19.99 -28.94
C GLY A 85 -33.25 -20.08 -27.72
N SER A 86 -34.54 -20.09 -28.00
CA SER A 86 -35.61 -19.97 -26.99
C SER A 86 -35.72 -21.14 -26.01
N ARG A 87 -35.09 -22.27 -26.29
CA ARG A 87 -35.07 -23.49 -25.44
C ARG A 87 -33.76 -23.62 -24.66
N SER A 88 -32.80 -22.71 -24.84
CA SER A 88 -31.53 -22.75 -24.14
C SER A 88 -31.70 -22.54 -22.64
N SER A 89 -30.69 -22.95 -21.86
CA SER A 89 -30.61 -22.64 -20.42
C SER A 89 -30.66 -21.14 -20.17
N ASN A 90 -30.10 -20.35 -21.09
CA ASN A 90 -30.03 -18.88 -20.98
C ASN A 90 -31.42 -18.25 -21.14
N ALA A 91 -32.29 -18.78 -22.06
CA ALA A 91 -33.65 -18.30 -22.19
C ALA A 91 -34.51 -18.63 -20.97
N LYS A 92 -34.29 -19.80 -20.35
CA LYS A 92 -34.93 -20.16 -19.07
C LYS A 92 -34.47 -19.26 -17.94
N PHE A 93 -33.15 -19.00 -17.83
CA PHE A 93 -32.58 -18.10 -16.86
C PHE A 93 -33.14 -16.68 -16.99
N PHE A 94 -33.21 -16.16 -18.22
CA PHE A 94 -33.77 -14.84 -18.48
C PHE A 94 -35.22 -14.74 -17.97
N ARG A 95 -36.09 -15.67 -18.37
CA ARG A 95 -37.48 -15.64 -17.94
C ARG A 95 -37.69 -15.78 -16.46
N ALA A 96 -36.83 -16.56 -15.78
CA ALA A 96 -36.91 -16.76 -14.35
C ALA A 96 -36.48 -15.52 -13.55
N ASN A 97 -35.51 -14.74 -14.05
CA ASN A 97 -34.92 -13.63 -13.31
C ASN A 97 -35.41 -12.26 -13.81
N PHE A 98 -35.76 -12.12 -15.09
CA PHE A 98 -36.11 -10.84 -15.73
C PHE A 98 -37.56 -10.79 -16.25
N GLY A 99 -38.31 -11.87 -16.18
CA GLY A 99 -39.69 -11.91 -16.62
C GLY A 99 -39.87 -12.01 -18.15
N ASN A 100 -40.93 -11.38 -18.69
CA ASN A 100 -41.20 -11.40 -20.12
C ASN A 100 -40.39 -10.34 -20.86
N PRO A 101 -39.94 -10.65 -22.09
CA PRO A 101 -39.23 -9.67 -22.93
C PRO A 101 -40.05 -8.42 -23.26
N GLN A 102 -41.38 -8.52 -23.17
CA GLN A 102 -42.29 -7.40 -23.43
C GLN A 102 -42.30 -6.38 -22.31
N ASP A 103 -41.85 -6.75 -21.12
CA ASP A 103 -41.86 -5.91 -19.91
C ASP A 103 -40.51 -5.25 -19.64
N LEU A 104 -39.55 -5.31 -20.60
CA LEU A 104 -38.22 -4.75 -20.45
C LEU A 104 -38.20 -3.25 -20.17
N ASP A 105 -39.19 -2.49 -20.65
CA ASP A 105 -39.31 -1.06 -20.43
C ASP A 105 -39.53 -0.70 -18.94
N MET A 106 -40.00 -1.64 -18.14
CA MET A 106 -40.14 -1.48 -16.69
C MET A 106 -38.79 -1.20 -16.04
N TYR A 107 -37.70 -1.75 -16.57
CA TYR A 107 -36.34 -1.56 -16.02
C TYR A 107 -35.81 -0.13 -16.18
N ASN A 108 -36.39 0.68 -17.08
CA ASN A 108 -36.04 2.09 -17.24
C ASN A 108 -36.47 2.94 -16.03
N THR A 109 -37.42 2.46 -15.23
CA THR A 109 -37.92 3.16 -14.04
C THR A 109 -37.24 2.71 -12.75
N LEU A 110 -36.43 1.65 -12.80
CA LEU A 110 -35.76 1.13 -11.63
C LEU A 110 -34.48 1.94 -11.33
N PRO A 111 -34.23 2.25 -10.05
CA PRO A 111 -32.98 2.88 -9.66
C PRO A 111 -31.82 1.95 -9.93
N THR A 112 -30.78 2.48 -10.54
CA THR A 112 -29.50 1.76 -10.71
C THR A 112 -28.63 2.01 -9.49
N HIS A 113 -28.14 0.95 -8.88
CA HIS A 113 -27.24 1.03 -7.75
C HIS A 113 -25.78 0.92 -8.26
N ASP A 114 -24.97 1.94 -7.99
CA ASP A 114 -23.54 1.93 -8.35
C ASP A 114 -22.73 1.31 -7.22
N TRP A 115 -22.45 0.03 -7.35
CA TRP A 115 -21.61 -0.72 -6.42
C TRP A 115 -20.17 -0.25 -6.37
N GLN A 116 -19.69 0.45 -7.41
CA GLN A 116 -18.35 1.03 -7.37
C GLN A 116 -18.31 2.20 -6.39
N ASP A 117 -19.36 3.01 -6.32
CA ASP A 117 -19.45 4.08 -5.34
C ASP A 117 -19.55 3.55 -3.91
N GLU A 118 -20.33 2.50 -3.71
CA GLU A 118 -20.46 1.88 -2.38
C GLU A 118 -19.13 1.30 -1.87
N VAL A 119 -18.33 0.72 -2.74
CA VAL A 119 -17.11 0.02 -2.37
C VAL A 119 -15.87 0.92 -2.45
N MET A 120 -15.85 1.88 -3.37
CA MET A 120 -14.68 2.71 -3.71
C MET A 120 -14.98 4.22 -3.70
N GLY A 121 -16.14 4.64 -3.19
CA GLY A 121 -16.58 6.05 -3.24
C GLY A 121 -15.89 6.98 -2.25
N GLU A 122 -15.15 6.46 -1.29
CA GLU A 122 -14.45 7.26 -0.30
C GLU A 122 -13.08 7.74 -0.82
N ASN A 123 -12.76 9.00 -0.52
CA ASN A 123 -11.43 9.55 -0.73
C ASN A 123 -10.65 9.49 0.60
N PRO A 124 -9.89 8.43 0.86
CA PRO A 124 -9.21 8.26 2.12
C PRO A 124 -8.13 9.31 2.33
N ILE A 125 -8.02 9.78 3.56
CA ILE A 125 -6.91 10.63 3.99
C ILE A 125 -5.83 9.73 4.58
N ASN A 126 -4.65 9.82 3.99
CA ASN A 126 -3.45 9.10 4.39
C ASN A 126 -2.51 10.07 5.11
N TYR A 127 -1.85 9.62 6.15
CA TYR A 127 -0.87 10.43 6.85
C TYR A 127 0.41 9.65 7.17
N SER A 128 1.51 10.38 7.22
CA SER A 128 2.78 9.88 7.71
C SER A 128 3.46 10.96 8.54
N THR A 129 3.80 10.62 9.77
CA THR A 129 4.52 11.52 10.69
C THR A 129 5.80 10.84 11.13
N ASN A 130 6.91 11.56 11.02
CA ASN A 130 8.22 11.12 11.46
C ASN A 130 8.82 12.16 12.39
N VAL A 131 9.19 11.73 13.57
CA VAL A 131 9.98 12.51 14.55
C VAL A 131 11.34 11.86 14.66
N SER A 132 12.40 12.63 14.47
CA SER A 132 13.76 12.14 14.66
C SER A 132 14.59 13.08 15.51
N ILE A 133 15.43 12.49 16.34
CA ILE A 133 16.39 13.19 17.17
C ILE A 133 17.76 12.54 16.96
N GLY A 134 18.78 13.35 16.70
CA GLY A 134 20.13 12.86 16.50
C GLY A 134 21.16 13.88 16.92
N GLY A 135 22.34 13.38 17.28
CA GLY A 135 23.47 14.21 17.69
C GLY A 135 24.52 13.39 18.44
N GLY A 136 25.37 14.06 19.13
CA GLY A 136 26.37 13.42 19.97
C GLY A 136 27.75 14.09 19.92
N THR A 137 28.69 13.44 20.56
CA THR A 137 30.11 13.85 20.59
C THR A 137 30.94 12.99 19.64
N GLU A 138 32.22 13.23 19.51
CA GLU A 138 33.13 12.37 18.76
C GLU A 138 33.13 10.93 19.28
N LYS A 139 32.95 10.75 20.60
CA LYS A 139 32.98 9.43 21.27
C LYS A 139 31.65 8.71 21.29
N MET A 140 30.53 9.43 21.24
CA MET A 140 29.20 8.83 21.30
C MET A 140 28.26 9.59 20.38
N ARG A 141 27.65 8.88 19.46
CA ARG A 141 26.71 9.39 18.46
C ARG A 141 25.43 8.60 18.52
N PHE A 142 24.31 9.27 18.45
CA PHE A 142 23.02 8.60 18.43
C PHE A 142 22.06 9.22 17.40
N ASN A 143 21.15 8.43 16.94
CA ASN A 143 20.00 8.86 16.15
C ASN A 143 18.83 7.97 16.53
N ALA A 144 17.71 8.57 16.89
CA ALA A 144 16.46 7.86 17.14
C ALA A 144 15.37 8.45 16.26
N SER A 145 14.57 7.61 15.63
CA SER A 145 13.42 8.04 14.81
C SER A 145 12.20 7.21 15.14
N LEU A 146 11.06 7.88 15.25
CA LEU A 146 9.74 7.30 15.39
C LEU A 146 8.90 7.73 14.19
N THR A 147 8.41 6.77 13.44
CA THR A 147 7.53 7.03 12.29
C THR A 147 6.20 6.33 12.50
N GLN A 148 5.13 7.06 12.33
CA GLN A 148 3.78 6.54 12.30
C GLN A 148 3.15 6.89 10.96
N SER A 149 2.60 5.88 10.26
CA SER A 149 1.87 6.07 9.01
C SER A 149 0.57 5.28 9.01
N GLU A 150 -0.41 5.84 8.33
CA GLU A 150 -1.66 5.18 8.02
C GLU A 150 -1.97 5.40 6.56
N ASP A 151 -2.00 4.29 5.82
CA ASP A 151 -2.28 4.24 4.39
C ASP A 151 -3.60 3.49 4.19
N LYS A 152 -4.69 4.22 3.99
CA LYS A 152 -6.00 3.66 3.69
C LYS A 152 -6.12 3.41 2.20
N GLY A 153 -6.67 2.26 1.84
CA GLY A 153 -6.99 1.95 0.44
C GLY A 153 -8.22 2.69 -0.05
N ILE A 154 -8.39 2.73 -1.36
CA ILE A 154 -9.61 3.26 -2.02
C ILE A 154 -10.81 2.33 -1.75
N ILE A 155 -10.55 1.04 -1.56
CA ILE A 155 -11.59 0.07 -1.21
C ILE A 155 -11.90 0.22 0.28
N MET A 156 -13.18 0.40 0.60
CA MET A 156 -13.66 0.55 1.98
C MET A 156 -13.16 -0.61 2.87
N GLY A 157 -12.71 -0.28 4.07
CA GLY A 157 -12.18 -1.25 5.04
C GLY A 157 -10.80 -1.80 4.72
N SER A 158 -10.11 -1.29 3.69
CA SER A 158 -8.73 -1.69 3.40
C SER A 158 -7.75 -0.61 3.85
N GLY A 159 -6.63 -1.04 4.43
CA GLY A 159 -5.60 -0.10 4.88
C GLY A 159 -4.44 -0.78 5.58
N VAL A 160 -3.40 0.00 5.82
CA VAL A 160 -2.21 -0.44 6.54
C VAL A 160 -1.79 0.66 7.51
N ARG A 161 -1.69 0.30 8.79
CA ARG A 161 -1.11 1.17 9.82
C ARG A 161 0.24 0.63 10.23
N ARG A 162 1.26 1.51 10.25
CA ARG A 162 2.63 1.15 10.64
C ARG A 162 3.15 2.10 11.68
N THR A 163 3.87 1.54 12.66
CA THR A 163 4.63 2.30 13.64
C THR A 163 6.04 1.73 13.68
N ASN A 164 7.02 2.54 13.32
CA ASN A 164 8.43 2.14 13.25
C ASN A 164 9.24 2.97 14.23
N LEU A 165 10.00 2.29 15.09
CA LEU A 165 10.98 2.89 15.99
C LEU A 165 12.37 2.38 15.59
N ASN A 166 13.25 3.29 15.20
CA ASN A 166 14.63 2.98 14.86
C ASN A 166 15.54 3.76 15.81
N ILE A 167 16.49 3.05 16.40
CA ILE A 167 17.51 3.67 17.23
C ILE A 167 18.86 3.21 16.71
N LYS A 168 19.79 4.16 16.54
CA LYS A 168 21.17 3.89 16.17
C LYS A 168 22.09 4.59 17.14
N THR A 169 22.96 3.83 17.72
CA THR A 169 23.98 4.35 18.65
C THR A 169 25.33 3.80 18.25
N ALA A 170 26.32 4.67 18.20
CA ALA A 170 27.70 4.31 17.98
C ALA A 170 28.56 4.92 19.14
N ILE A 171 29.31 4.07 19.82
CA ILE A 171 30.16 4.44 20.95
C ILE A 171 31.58 4.00 20.63
N ASP A 172 32.50 4.93 20.55
CA ASP A 172 33.91 4.67 20.36
C ASP A 172 34.56 4.42 21.76
N ILE A 173 34.68 3.13 22.14
CA ILE A 173 35.19 2.70 23.43
C ILE A 173 36.71 2.98 23.53
N THR A 174 37.41 2.66 22.43
CA THR A 174 38.82 2.98 22.24
C THR A 174 39.04 3.47 20.82
N LYS A 175 40.28 3.92 20.50
CA LYS A 175 40.63 4.34 19.13
C LYS A 175 40.41 3.25 18.08
N ASN A 176 40.41 1.99 18.50
CA ASN A 176 40.32 0.83 17.60
C ASN A 176 39.06 -0.02 17.85
N LEU A 177 38.17 0.38 18.78
CA LEU A 177 36.99 -0.38 19.15
C LEU A 177 35.77 0.53 19.20
N THR A 178 34.82 0.30 18.28
CA THR A 178 33.53 0.97 18.21
C THR A 178 32.42 -0.02 18.46
N LEU A 179 31.55 0.25 19.42
CA LEU A 179 30.33 -0.49 19.68
C LEU A 179 29.15 0.18 18.90
N GLN A 180 28.45 -0.58 18.08
CA GLN A 180 27.26 -0.13 17.37
C GLN A 180 26.04 -0.94 17.81
N ILE A 181 24.97 -0.24 18.22
CA ILE A 181 23.71 -0.84 18.64
C ILE A 181 22.60 -0.21 17.79
N ASN A 182 21.88 -1.04 17.01
CA ASN A 182 20.91 -0.58 16.03
C ASN A 182 19.58 -1.33 16.15
N PRO A 183 18.83 -1.22 17.27
CA PRO A 183 17.53 -1.86 17.40
C PRO A 183 16.51 -1.20 16.46
N LYS A 184 15.67 -2.03 15.87
CA LYS A 184 14.53 -1.63 15.03
C LYS A 184 13.30 -2.37 15.49
N PHE A 185 12.23 -1.63 15.72
CA PHE A 185 10.92 -2.18 16.06
C PHE A 185 9.92 -1.72 15.01
N SER A 186 9.17 -2.65 14.44
CA SER A 186 8.13 -2.37 13.47
C SER A 186 6.85 -3.07 13.90
N PHE A 187 5.79 -2.29 14.09
CA PHE A 187 4.45 -2.78 14.34
C PHE A 187 3.61 -2.44 13.13
N ARG A 188 3.06 -3.47 12.50
CA ARG A 188 2.21 -3.34 11.33
C ARG A 188 0.86 -3.98 11.62
N ARG A 189 -0.19 -3.28 11.24
CA ARG A 189 -1.56 -3.76 11.23
C ARG A 189 -2.12 -3.59 9.83
N ASP A 190 -2.50 -4.70 9.24
CA ASP A 190 -3.18 -4.72 7.95
C ASP A 190 -4.68 -4.86 8.18
N GLU A 191 -5.46 -4.02 7.52
CA GLU A 191 -6.91 -4.10 7.47
C GLU A 191 -7.25 -4.47 6.02
N GLY A 192 -7.93 -5.60 5.83
CA GLY A 192 -8.33 -6.08 4.52
C GLY A 192 -9.84 -6.06 4.36
N ALA A 193 -10.35 -5.67 3.19
CA ALA A 193 -11.74 -5.85 2.85
C ALA A 193 -11.99 -7.35 2.62
N GLY A 194 -12.53 -8.05 3.63
CA GLY A 194 -12.92 -9.45 3.51
C GLY A 194 -11.93 -10.45 4.14
N GLY A 195 -11.46 -10.16 5.37
CA GLY A 195 -10.85 -11.17 6.24
C GLY A 195 -11.90 -11.92 7.00
#